data_87dc2bce5ae36492999b9541bf603a7a
#
_entry.id   87dc2bce5ae36492999b9541bf603a7a
#
_cell.length_a   1.000
_cell.length_b   1.000
_cell.length_c   1.000
_cell.angle_alpha   90.00
_cell.angle_beta   90.00
_cell.angle_gamma   90.00
#
_symmetry.space_group_name_H-M   'P 1'
#
loop_
_entity.id
_entity.type
_entity.pdbx_description
1 polymer ?
#
loop_
_entity_poly.entity_id
_entity_poly.type
_entity_poly.pdbx_seq_one_letter_code
_entity_poly.pdbx_strand_id
1 'polypeptide(L)' 'IYSQKSIRKGLEGITIIKVTIDKNGLVISAKVIDSSGHKDIDDASISAAMKSIFRPISEPSTITIKYEHKIK' A
#
# COMPACT_ATOMS: atom_id res chain seq x y z
N ILE A 1 9.66 4.90 2.25
CA ILE A 1 10.53 6.03 2.46
C ILE A 1 9.75 7.20 2.99
N TYR A 2 10.10 7.64 4.16
CA TYR A 2 9.36 8.67 4.86
C TYR A 2 10.08 10.00 4.78
N SER A 3 9.32 11.08 4.81
CA SER A 3 9.91 12.39 4.91
C SER A 3 10.58 12.54 6.28
N GLN A 4 11.58 13.41 6.35
CA GLN A 4 12.26 13.66 7.60
C GLN A 4 11.32 14.23 8.67
N LYS A 5 10.34 15.01 8.25
CA LYS A 5 9.33 15.56 9.15
C LYS A 5 8.51 14.45 9.79
N SER A 6 8.10 13.44 9.01
CA SER A 6 7.34 12.31 9.53
C SER A 6 8.17 11.51 10.53
N ILE A 7 9.44 11.27 10.22
CA ILE A 7 10.33 10.52 11.10
C ILE A 7 10.48 11.22 12.44
N ARG A 8 10.68 12.54 12.43
CA ARG A 8 10.86 13.28 13.69
C ARG A 8 9.64 13.28 14.58
N LYS A 9 8.46 13.16 14.00
CA LYS A 9 7.22 13.15 14.78
C LYS A 9 6.86 11.76 15.29
N GLY A 10 7.62 10.74 14.91
CA GLY A 10 7.33 9.37 15.30
C GLY A 10 5.96 8.92 14.82
N LEU A 11 5.64 9.21 13.58
CA LEU A 11 4.30 8.96 13.06
C LEU A 11 3.99 7.48 12.97
N GLU A 12 2.76 7.16 13.33
CA GLU A 12 2.18 5.85 13.13
C GLU A 12 0.98 6.03 12.21
N GLY A 13 0.72 5.03 11.41
CA GLY A 13 -0.43 5.08 10.56
C GLY A 13 -0.76 3.75 9.93
N ILE A 14 -2.00 3.61 9.55
CA ILE A 14 -2.51 2.44 8.85
C ILE A 14 -3.10 2.92 7.54
N THR A 15 -2.63 2.34 6.45
CA THR A 15 -3.16 2.61 5.12
C THR A 15 -3.78 1.34 4.58
N ILE A 16 -5.02 1.41 4.14
CA ILE A 16 -5.70 0.28 3.52
C ILE A 16 -5.77 0.54 2.03
N ILE A 17 -5.22 -0.38 1.25
CA ILE A 17 -5.13 -0.24 -0.19
C ILE A 17 -5.89 -1.35 -0.87
N LYS A 18 -6.73 -0.98 -1.84
CA LYS A 18 -7.43 -1.92 -2.70
C LYS A 18 -6.57 -2.15 -3.93
N VAL A 19 -6.18 -3.39 -4.13
CA VAL A 19 -5.29 -3.78 -5.21
C VAL A 19 -6.02 -4.68 -6.18
N THR A 20 -5.94 -4.37 -7.47
CA THR A 20 -6.48 -5.22 -8.52
C THR A 20 -5.33 -5.99 -9.15
N ILE A 21 -5.48 -7.30 -9.22
CA ILE A 21 -4.45 -8.22 -9.70
C ILE A 21 -4.97 -8.93 -10.94
N ASP A 22 -4.14 -9.04 -11.97
CA ASP A 22 -4.52 -9.80 -13.15
C ASP A 22 -4.28 -11.31 -12.92
N LYS A 23 -4.67 -12.12 -13.88
CA LYS A 23 -4.53 -13.57 -13.78
C LYS A 23 -3.08 -14.04 -13.67
N ASN A 24 -2.13 -13.21 -14.03
CA ASN A 24 -0.69 -13.54 -13.92
C ASN A 24 -0.11 -13.16 -12.56
N GLY A 25 -0.92 -12.58 -11.68
CA GLY A 25 -0.46 -12.16 -10.37
C GLY A 25 0.16 -10.77 -10.35
N LEU A 26 0.04 -10.02 -11.43
CA LEU A 26 0.60 -8.67 -11.52
C LEU A 26 -0.42 -7.64 -11.04
N VAL A 27 0.06 -6.65 -10.30
CA VAL A 27 -0.79 -5.55 -9.84
C VAL A 27 -1.01 -4.59 -11.01
N ILE A 28 -2.27 -4.42 -11.39
CA ILE A 28 -2.65 -3.50 -12.46
C ILE A 28 -3.23 -2.21 -11.92
N SER A 29 -3.62 -2.17 -10.66
CA SER A 29 -4.18 -0.98 -10.03
C SER A 29 -4.01 -1.04 -8.52
N ALA A 30 -3.76 0.09 -7.90
CA ALA A 30 -3.72 0.22 -6.45
C ALA A 30 -4.34 1.54 -6.06
N LYS A 31 -5.26 1.50 -5.10
CA LYS A 31 -6.01 2.67 -4.67
C LYS A 31 -6.14 2.70 -3.17
N VAL A 32 -5.92 3.86 -2.56
CA VAL A 32 -6.11 4.04 -1.12
C VAL A 32 -7.60 4.07 -0.81
N ILE A 33 -8.04 3.13 0.04
CA ILE A 33 -9.42 3.10 0.52
C ILE A 33 -9.50 3.85 1.84
N ASP A 34 -8.50 3.66 2.70
CA ASP A 34 -8.45 4.30 4.00
C ASP A 34 -7.04 4.84 4.19
N SER A 35 -6.94 6.15 4.35
CA SER A 35 -5.66 6.84 4.46
C SER A 35 -5.15 6.80 5.89
N SER A 36 -3.82 6.74 6.02
CA SER A 36 -3.17 6.90 7.31
C SER A 36 -3.29 8.31 7.87
N GLY A 37 -3.70 9.27 7.03
CA GLY A 37 -3.69 10.67 7.37
C GLY A 37 -2.39 11.38 7.02
N HIS A 38 -1.44 10.63 6.47
CA HIS A 38 -0.12 11.17 6.10
C HIS A 38 0.21 10.76 4.67
N LYS A 39 0.35 11.75 3.81
CA LYS A 39 0.57 11.51 2.39
C LYS A 39 1.83 10.68 2.15
N ASP A 40 2.91 10.94 2.88
CA ASP A 40 4.17 10.21 2.71
C ASP A 40 3.99 8.72 2.96
N ILE A 41 3.22 8.38 3.99
CA ILE A 41 2.94 6.98 4.34
C ILE A 41 2.05 6.35 3.29
N ASP A 42 1.02 7.07 2.84
CA ASP A 42 0.11 6.58 1.81
C ASP A 42 0.84 6.33 0.50
N ASP A 43 1.68 7.27 0.08
CA ASP A 43 2.47 7.14 -1.15
C ASP A 43 3.44 5.96 -1.08
N ALA A 44 4.08 5.78 0.06
CA ALA A 44 4.98 4.63 0.27
C ALA A 44 4.21 3.32 0.19
N SER A 45 3.01 3.28 0.75
CA SER A 45 2.16 2.09 0.72
C SER A 45 1.72 1.75 -0.70
N ILE A 46 1.30 2.75 -1.47
CA ILE A 46 0.93 2.54 -2.87
C ILE A 46 2.13 2.02 -3.67
N SER A 47 3.29 2.63 -3.48
CA SER A 47 4.51 2.20 -4.17
C SER A 47 4.84 0.75 -3.83
N ALA A 48 4.73 0.36 -2.57
CA ALA A 48 4.97 -1.01 -2.16
C ALA A 48 3.95 -1.96 -2.81
N ALA A 49 2.68 -1.57 -2.83
CA ALA A 49 1.62 -2.39 -3.44
C ALA A 49 1.86 -2.59 -4.93
N MET A 50 2.24 -1.53 -5.64
CA MET A 50 2.47 -1.61 -7.09
C MET A 50 3.67 -2.48 -7.45
N LYS A 51 4.62 -2.64 -6.54
CA LYS A 51 5.80 -3.48 -6.75
C LYS A 51 5.58 -4.93 -6.34
N SER A 52 4.45 -5.22 -5.70
CA SER A 52 4.17 -6.57 -5.24
C SER A 52 3.82 -7.49 -6.39
N ILE A 53 4.22 -8.75 -6.27
CA ILE A 53 3.91 -9.79 -7.24
C ILE A 53 3.20 -10.90 -6.48
N PHE A 54 2.05 -11.31 -6.99
CA PHE A 54 1.23 -12.34 -6.37
C PHE A 54 1.29 -13.61 -7.20
N ARG A 55 0.75 -14.69 -6.64
CA ARG A 55 0.67 -15.95 -7.36
C ARG A 55 -0.34 -15.81 -8.50
N PRO A 56 -0.10 -16.51 -9.64
CA PRO A 56 -1.11 -16.55 -10.69
C PRO A 56 -2.45 -17.06 -10.17
N ILE A 57 -3.52 -16.46 -10.67
CA ILE A 57 -4.89 -16.81 -10.27
C ILE A 57 -5.70 -17.13 -11.52
N SER A 58 -6.85 -17.78 -11.34
CA SER A 58 -7.64 -18.20 -12.48
C SER A 58 -8.32 -17.04 -13.22
N GLU A 59 -8.56 -15.95 -12.51
CA GLU A 59 -9.19 -14.76 -13.08
C GLU A 59 -8.77 -13.53 -12.31
N PRO A 60 -8.88 -12.34 -12.90
CA PRO A 60 -8.54 -11.10 -12.20
C PRO A 60 -9.33 -10.96 -10.91
N SER A 61 -8.68 -10.49 -9.87
CA SER A 61 -9.30 -10.34 -8.55
C SER A 61 -8.87 -9.05 -7.90
N THR A 62 -9.71 -8.58 -7.00
CA THR A 62 -9.41 -7.41 -6.19
C THR A 62 -9.22 -7.85 -4.76
N ILE A 63 -8.12 -7.42 -4.15
CA ILE A 63 -7.84 -7.72 -2.74
C ILE A 63 -7.57 -6.42 -2.00
N THR A 64 -7.71 -6.50 -0.67
CA THR A 64 -7.43 -5.37 0.21
C THR A 64 -6.22 -5.71 1.06
N ILE A 65 -5.25 -4.80 1.09
CA ILE A 65 -4.04 -4.98 1.87
C ILE A 65 -3.94 -3.86 2.89
N LYS A 66 -3.65 -4.25 4.13
CA LYS A 66 -3.45 -3.31 5.22
C LYS A 66 -1.95 -3.13 5.45
N TYR A 67 -1.50 -1.89 5.36
CA TYR A 67 -0.12 -1.54 5.65
C TYR A 67 -0.05 -0.78 6.96
N GLU A 68 0.69 -1.29 7.90
CA GLU A 68 0.93 -0.62 9.17
C GLU A 68 2.34 -0.04 9.17
N HIS A 69 2.43 1.23 9.52
CA HIS A 69 3.70 1.93 9.56
C HIS A 69 3.90 2.50 10.96
N LYS A 70 5.01 2.14 11.58
CA LYS A 70 5.41 2.69 12.87
C LYS A 70 6.80 3.24 12.76
N ILE A 71 6.94 4.47 13.15
CA ILE A 71 8.22 5.18 13.14
C ILE A 71 8.59 5.52 14.57
N LYS A 72 9.72 4.99 15.00
CA LYS A 72 10.22 5.23 16.35
C LYS A 72 11.19 6.37 16.40
#